data_a10421ea416adc2af62c123adf960ea1
#
_entry.id   a10421ea416adc2af62c123adf960ea1
#
_cell.length_a   1.000
_cell.length_b   1.000
_cell.length_c   1.000
_cell.angle_alpha   90.00
_cell.angle_beta   90.00
_cell.angle_gamma   90.00
#
_symmetry.space_group_name_H-M   'P 1'
#
loop_
_entity.id
_entity.type
_entity.pdbx_description
1 polymer ?
#
loop_
_entity_poly.entity_id
_entity_poly.type
_entity_poly.pdbx_seq_one_letter_code
_entity_poly.pdbx_strand_id
1 'polypeptide(L)'
;KEEYIPLVEKNKKQIDEMPFIDKRGLEHKYGGQIPIDLCPWAYNETTAYEFFPLSKDEALAKGFTWRDPDSREYLPATVVVPDHIKEIKDDILKEILKCVSCGKNYQIIPKELQFLRRFNFPIPAHCPLCRDRARIKQLNPMQTYKRTCDKCDAAIETSYAPDRPEIVYCEDCYKQEVY
;
A
#
# COMPACT_ATOMS: atom_id res chain seq x y z
N LYS A 1 2.64 -8.51 39.15
CA LYS A 1 1.59 -7.58 38.61
C LYS A 1 1.67 -6.20 39.29
N GLU A 2 1.91 -6.15 40.58
CA GLU A 2 1.94 -4.90 41.36
C GLU A 2 3.09 -3.96 40.97
N GLU A 3 4.22 -4.50 40.50
CA GLU A 3 5.39 -3.74 40.05
C GLU A 3 5.26 -3.22 38.60
N TYR A 4 4.29 -3.73 37.83
CA TYR A 4 4.18 -3.42 36.38
C TYR A 4 3.85 -1.94 36.14
N ILE A 5 2.84 -1.42 36.81
CA ILE A 5 2.39 -0.03 36.60
C ILE A 5 3.49 0.97 36.98
N PRO A 6 4.13 0.89 38.17
CA PRO A 6 5.24 1.76 38.52
C PRO A 6 6.42 1.68 37.52
N LEU A 7 6.72 0.46 37.03
CA LEU A 7 7.80 0.27 36.05
C LEU A 7 7.48 0.91 34.69
N VAL A 8 6.23 0.80 34.25
CA VAL A 8 5.79 1.45 33.01
C VAL A 8 5.93 2.96 33.09
N GLU A 9 5.47 3.57 34.17
CA GLU A 9 5.58 5.02 34.36
C GLU A 9 7.05 5.48 34.48
N LYS A 10 7.90 4.70 35.14
CA LYS A 10 9.34 4.95 35.17
C LYS A 10 9.95 4.91 33.76
N ASN A 11 9.59 3.91 32.96
CA ASN A 11 10.11 3.77 31.60
C ASN A 11 9.62 4.91 30.68
N LYS A 12 8.36 5.32 30.79
CA LYS A 12 7.83 6.48 30.03
C LYS A 12 8.65 7.73 30.33
N LYS A 13 8.83 8.02 31.61
CA LYS A 13 9.62 9.17 32.08
C LYS A 13 11.06 9.10 31.57
N GLN A 14 11.69 7.93 31.62
CA GLN A 14 13.06 7.75 31.13
C GLN A 14 13.15 8.00 29.61
N ILE A 15 12.16 7.53 28.81
CA ILE A 15 12.13 7.75 27.35
C ILE A 15 11.99 9.25 27.05
N ASP A 16 11.23 10.00 27.85
CA ASP A 16 11.05 11.45 27.66
C ASP A 16 12.29 12.24 28.09
N GLU A 17 12.99 11.81 29.15
CA GLU A 17 14.22 12.46 29.65
C GLU A 17 15.46 12.12 28.82
N MET A 18 15.45 10.93 28.17
CA MET A 18 16.54 10.42 27.33
C MET A 18 16.00 9.99 25.96
N PRO A 19 15.54 10.94 25.16
CA PRO A 19 14.94 10.62 23.86
C PRO A 19 15.97 9.97 22.92
N PHE A 20 15.49 9.06 22.06
CA PHE A 20 16.31 8.49 21.01
C PHE A 20 16.40 9.47 19.85
N ILE A 21 17.62 9.75 19.38
CA ILE A 21 17.85 10.55 18.18
C ILE A 21 18.24 9.60 17.04
N ASP A 22 17.42 9.56 15.98
CA ASP A 22 17.67 8.71 14.83
C ASP A 22 18.77 9.26 13.91
N LYS A 23 19.19 8.48 12.93
CA LYS A 23 20.25 8.87 11.97
C LYS A 23 19.92 10.12 11.16
N ARG A 24 18.65 10.52 11.09
CA ARG A 24 18.18 11.73 10.43
C ARG A 24 18.19 12.95 11.36
N GLY A 25 18.53 12.75 12.63
CA GLY A 25 18.51 13.79 13.66
C GLY A 25 17.13 14.05 14.26
N LEU A 26 16.14 13.17 14.04
CA LEU A 26 14.81 13.31 14.63
C LEU A 26 14.80 12.75 16.04
N GLU A 27 14.21 13.51 16.96
CA GLU A 27 14.03 13.14 18.34
C GLU A 27 12.74 12.32 18.53
N HIS A 28 12.86 11.15 19.18
CA HIS A 28 11.76 10.24 19.44
C HIS A 28 11.52 10.12 20.95
N LYS A 29 10.33 10.50 21.39
CA LYS A 29 9.85 10.45 22.78
C LYS A 29 8.71 9.46 22.94
N TYR A 30 8.33 9.20 24.19
CA TYR A 30 7.17 8.34 24.48
C TYR A 30 5.89 8.91 23.81
N GLY A 31 5.11 8.03 23.20
CA GLY A 31 3.89 8.42 22.45
C GLY A 31 4.14 8.98 21.06
N GLY A 32 5.39 9.22 20.67
CA GLY A 32 5.77 9.59 19.31
C GLY A 32 5.85 8.40 18.35
N GLN A 33 6.29 8.69 17.14
CA GLN A 33 6.52 7.64 16.12
C GLN A 33 7.74 6.80 16.49
N ILE A 34 7.66 5.50 16.20
CA ILE A 34 8.80 4.58 16.39
C ILE A 34 9.93 5.00 15.42
N PRO A 35 11.18 5.07 15.91
CA PRO A 35 12.33 5.36 15.05
C PRO A 35 12.42 4.41 13.87
N ILE A 36 12.67 4.95 12.67
CA ILE A 36 12.78 4.13 11.46
C ILE A 36 13.96 3.16 11.52
N ASP A 37 15.00 3.52 12.27
CA ASP A 37 16.19 2.68 12.47
C ASP A 37 15.87 1.36 13.19
N LEU A 38 14.74 1.30 13.90
CA LEU A 38 14.23 0.10 14.56
C LEU A 38 13.25 -0.70 13.68
N CYS A 39 12.93 -0.21 12.47
CA CYS A 39 12.07 -0.93 11.55
C CYS A 39 12.82 -2.13 10.95
N PRO A 40 12.32 -3.37 11.11
CA PRO A 40 12.96 -4.55 10.55
C PRO A 40 12.76 -4.68 9.02
N TRP A 41 11.94 -3.82 8.42
CA TRP A 41 11.58 -3.84 7.01
C TRP A 41 12.24 -2.70 6.25
N ALA A 42 12.72 -2.98 5.05
CA ALA A 42 13.15 -1.95 4.13
C ALA A 42 11.95 -1.15 3.60
N TYR A 43 12.15 0.10 3.17
CA TYR A 43 11.07 0.98 2.71
C TYR A 43 10.16 0.33 1.67
N ASN A 44 10.75 -0.32 0.68
CA ASN A 44 10.03 -1.02 -0.39
C ASN A 44 9.35 -2.34 0.02
N GLU A 45 9.47 -2.73 1.28
CA GLU A 45 8.74 -3.85 1.89
C GLU A 45 7.58 -3.38 2.77
N THR A 46 7.42 -2.06 2.95
CA THR A 46 6.39 -1.48 3.81
C THR A 46 5.16 -1.02 3.02
N THR A 47 4.04 -0.86 3.72
CA THR A 47 2.83 -0.25 3.16
C THR A 47 3.07 1.19 2.71
N ALA A 48 4.01 1.91 3.32
CA ALA A 48 4.36 3.26 2.91
C ALA A 48 4.80 3.32 1.44
N TYR A 49 5.52 2.32 0.95
CA TYR A 49 5.92 2.23 -0.45
C TYR A 49 4.73 2.12 -1.43
N GLU A 50 3.63 1.51 -1.01
CA GLU A 50 2.44 1.36 -1.85
C GLU A 50 1.73 2.71 -2.08
N PHE A 51 1.73 3.60 -1.08
CA PHE A 51 1.04 4.90 -1.13
C PHE A 51 1.97 6.07 -1.45
N PHE A 52 3.24 5.96 -1.10
CA PHE A 52 4.26 6.99 -1.30
C PHE A 52 5.50 6.37 -1.97
N PRO A 53 5.37 5.95 -3.24
CA PRO A 53 6.46 5.27 -3.92
C PRO A 53 7.69 6.18 -4.06
N LEU A 54 8.86 5.67 -3.68
CA LEU A 54 10.15 6.31 -3.88
C LEU A 54 11.02 5.39 -4.72
N SER A 55 11.93 5.97 -5.49
CA SER A 55 13.03 5.22 -6.07
C SER A 55 14.02 4.77 -4.98
N LYS A 56 14.93 3.85 -5.31
CA LYS A 56 15.97 3.39 -4.39
C LYS A 56 16.82 4.58 -3.89
N ASP A 57 17.26 5.43 -4.80
CA ASP A 57 18.12 6.56 -4.49
C ASP A 57 17.41 7.59 -3.61
N GLU A 58 16.16 7.90 -3.89
CA GLU A 58 15.34 8.80 -3.04
C GLU A 58 15.11 8.22 -1.65
N ALA A 59 14.86 6.92 -1.54
CA ALA A 59 14.67 6.27 -0.25
C ALA A 59 15.95 6.32 0.59
N LEU A 60 17.10 5.98 -0.02
CA LEU A 60 18.40 6.05 0.65
C LEU A 60 18.77 7.48 1.05
N ALA A 61 18.52 8.47 0.17
CA ALA A 61 18.78 9.88 0.47
C ALA A 61 17.94 10.40 1.65
N LYS A 62 16.75 9.82 1.88
CA LYS A 62 15.89 10.12 3.05
C LYS A 62 16.24 9.29 4.29
N GLY A 63 17.29 8.49 4.26
CA GLY A 63 17.74 7.67 5.37
C GLY A 63 16.95 6.38 5.58
N PHE A 64 16.12 5.98 4.60
CA PHE A 64 15.43 4.70 4.63
C PHE A 64 16.33 3.57 4.15
N THR A 65 16.09 2.35 4.60
CA THR A 65 16.72 1.15 4.06
C THR A 65 16.00 0.69 2.80
N TRP A 66 16.71 0.02 1.90
CA TRP A 66 16.17 -0.55 0.68
C TRP A 66 16.58 -2.01 0.54
N ARG A 67 15.66 -2.87 0.16
CA ARG A 67 15.94 -4.26 -0.14
C ARG A 67 15.94 -4.48 -1.64
N ASP A 68 17.07 -4.91 -2.16
CA ASP A 68 17.15 -5.31 -3.56
C ASP A 68 16.37 -6.63 -3.75
N PRO A 69 15.67 -6.80 -4.87
CA PRO A 69 14.93 -8.03 -5.14
C PRO A 69 15.88 -9.24 -5.10
N ASP A 70 15.45 -10.30 -4.42
CA ASP A 70 16.17 -11.58 -4.48
C ASP A 70 16.26 -12.04 -5.94
N SER A 71 17.43 -12.51 -6.36
CA SER A 71 17.64 -13.13 -7.66
C SER A 71 17.00 -14.52 -7.67
N ARG A 72 15.67 -14.58 -7.77
CA ARG A 72 14.93 -15.85 -7.87
C ARG A 72 14.59 -16.12 -9.32
N GLU A 73 14.93 -17.30 -9.77
CA GLU A 73 14.35 -17.85 -10.98
C GLU A 73 12.92 -18.32 -10.69
N TYR A 74 11.97 -17.81 -11.47
CA TYR A 74 10.58 -18.26 -11.39
C TYR A 74 10.35 -19.44 -12.31
N LEU A 75 9.61 -20.43 -11.82
CA LEU A 75 9.24 -21.60 -12.60
C LEU A 75 8.40 -21.18 -13.83
N PRO A 76 8.50 -21.92 -14.93
CA PRO A 76 7.56 -21.77 -16.03
C PRO A 76 6.13 -22.03 -15.55
N ALA A 77 5.14 -21.42 -16.21
CA ALA A 77 3.76 -21.79 -15.98
C ALA A 77 3.54 -23.25 -16.36
N THR A 78 2.80 -24.00 -15.54
CA THR A 78 2.52 -25.43 -15.76
C THR A 78 1.28 -25.65 -16.63
N VAL A 79 0.49 -24.60 -16.86
CA VAL A 79 -0.76 -24.66 -17.61
C VAL A 79 -0.96 -23.41 -18.47
N VAL A 80 -1.58 -23.60 -19.63
CA VAL A 80 -2.18 -22.51 -20.43
C VAL A 80 -3.61 -22.31 -19.93
N VAL A 81 -3.89 -21.13 -19.41
CA VAL A 81 -5.19 -20.81 -18.83
C VAL A 81 -6.19 -20.50 -19.95
N PRO A 82 -7.32 -21.23 -20.05
CA PRO A 82 -8.41 -20.90 -20.96
C PRO A 82 -9.03 -19.54 -20.64
N ASP A 83 -9.55 -18.87 -21.65
CA ASP A 83 -10.18 -17.54 -21.49
C ASP A 83 -11.48 -17.59 -20.70
N HIS A 84 -12.21 -18.73 -20.77
CA HIS A 84 -13.50 -18.85 -20.13
C HIS A 84 -13.47 -19.74 -18.88
N ILE A 85 -14.00 -19.24 -17.76
CA ILE A 85 -14.01 -19.95 -16.48
C ILE A 85 -14.73 -21.31 -16.52
N LYS A 86 -15.68 -21.51 -17.42
CA LYS A 86 -16.40 -22.79 -17.59
C LYS A 86 -15.48 -23.93 -18.12
N GLU A 87 -14.40 -23.59 -18.76
CA GLU A 87 -13.41 -24.54 -19.26
C GLU A 87 -12.38 -24.94 -18.20
N ILE A 88 -12.38 -24.23 -17.06
CA ILE A 88 -11.42 -24.43 -15.98
C ILE A 88 -11.89 -25.57 -15.06
N LYS A 89 -11.05 -26.58 -14.94
CA LYS A 89 -11.23 -27.72 -14.00
C LYS A 89 -10.57 -27.40 -12.65
N ASP A 90 -10.85 -28.22 -11.64
CA ASP A 90 -10.29 -28.05 -10.29
C ASP A 90 -8.77 -28.27 -10.22
N ASP A 91 -8.19 -28.92 -11.22
CA ASP A 91 -6.75 -29.13 -11.31
C ASP A 91 -5.97 -27.81 -11.30
N ILE A 92 -6.59 -26.70 -11.74
CA ILE A 92 -5.99 -25.36 -11.69
C ILE A 92 -5.48 -24.96 -10.30
N LEU A 93 -6.06 -25.54 -9.24
CA LEU A 93 -5.64 -25.29 -7.85
C LEU A 93 -4.24 -25.84 -7.52
N LYS A 94 -3.74 -26.76 -8.34
CA LYS A 94 -2.41 -27.36 -8.19
C LYS A 94 -1.40 -26.75 -9.16
N GLU A 95 -1.88 -26.02 -10.15
CA GLU A 95 -1.06 -25.47 -11.21
C GLU A 95 -0.31 -24.21 -10.77
N ILE A 96 0.86 -24.01 -11.35
CA ILE A 96 1.68 -22.81 -11.18
C ILE A 96 1.37 -21.85 -12.32
N LEU A 97 0.84 -20.70 -11.98
CA LEU A 97 0.60 -19.62 -12.93
C LEU A 97 1.75 -18.61 -12.89
N LYS A 98 1.97 -17.92 -14.00
CA LYS A 98 2.98 -16.86 -14.11
C LYS A 98 2.31 -15.52 -14.35
N CYS A 99 2.62 -14.56 -13.52
CA CYS A 99 2.07 -13.20 -13.65
C CYS A 99 2.61 -12.50 -14.89
N VAL A 100 1.71 -11.96 -15.72
CA VAL A 100 2.09 -11.27 -16.98
C VAL A 100 2.82 -9.95 -16.74
N SER A 101 2.63 -9.31 -15.56
CA SER A 101 3.27 -8.04 -15.24
C SER A 101 4.64 -8.18 -14.57
N CYS A 102 4.79 -9.05 -13.58
CA CYS A 102 6.01 -9.14 -12.78
C CYS A 102 6.77 -10.47 -12.94
N GLY A 103 6.24 -11.42 -13.71
CA GLY A 103 6.86 -12.72 -13.95
C GLY A 103 6.82 -13.69 -12.76
N LYS A 104 6.38 -13.26 -11.57
CA LYS A 104 6.31 -14.10 -10.36
C LYS A 104 5.26 -15.20 -10.49
N ASN A 105 5.54 -16.33 -9.88
CA ASN A 105 4.58 -17.43 -9.79
C ASN A 105 3.47 -17.13 -8.77
N TYR A 106 2.27 -17.62 -9.05
CA TYR A 106 1.14 -17.61 -8.13
C TYR A 106 0.23 -18.80 -8.38
N GLN A 107 -0.67 -19.08 -7.45
CA GLN A 107 -1.68 -20.14 -7.54
C GLN A 107 -3.05 -19.57 -7.21
N ILE A 108 -4.09 -20.18 -7.73
CA ILE A 108 -5.47 -19.89 -7.38
C ILE A 108 -5.85 -20.70 -6.15
N ILE A 109 -6.44 -20.05 -5.15
CA ILE A 109 -6.95 -20.74 -3.97
C ILE A 109 -8.40 -21.19 -4.17
N PRO A 110 -8.88 -22.23 -3.44
CA PRO A 110 -10.24 -22.78 -3.61
C PRO A 110 -11.35 -21.73 -3.50
N LYS A 111 -11.25 -20.81 -2.53
CA LYS A 111 -12.24 -19.76 -2.35
C LYS A 111 -12.27 -18.75 -3.51
N GLU A 112 -11.11 -18.45 -4.09
CA GLU A 112 -11.00 -17.60 -5.27
C GLU A 112 -11.65 -18.28 -6.48
N LEU A 113 -11.36 -19.55 -6.71
CA LEU A 113 -11.98 -20.29 -7.81
C LEU A 113 -13.50 -20.36 -7.70
N GLN A 114 -14.04 -20.58 -6.50
CA GLN A 114 -15.49 -20.52 -6.23
C GLN A 114 -16.08 -19.15 -6.56
N PHE A 115 -15.42 -18.08 -6.15
CA PHE A 115 -15.83 -16.72 -6.46
C PHE A 115 -15.83 -16.46 -7.97
N LEU A 116 -14.76 -16.80 -8.67
CA LEU A 116 -14.65 -16.60 -10.12
C LEU A 116 -15.74 -17.36 -10.88
N ARG A 117 -16.03 -18.60 -10.49
CA ARG A 117 -17.12 -19.39 -11.07
C ARG A 117 -18.51 -18.80 -10.80
N ARG A 118 -18.74 -18.34 -9.55
CA ARG A 118 -20.02 -17.71 -9.17
C ARG A 118 -20.35 -16.50 -10.02
N PHE A 119 -19.35 -15.67 -10.32
CA PHE A 119 -19.52 -14.43 -11.06
C PHE A 119 -19.16 -14.55 -12.55
N ASN A 120 -18.81 -15.73 -13.00
CA ASN A 120 -18.39 -16.01 -14.39
C ASN A 120 -17.20 -15.13 -14.83
N PHE A 121 -16.25 -14.89 -13.92
CA PHE A 121 -15.02 -14.17 -14.20
C PHE A 121 -13.90 -15.12 -14.66
N PRO A 122 -13.04 -14.70 -15.60
CA PRO A 122 -11.88 -15.50 -16.00
C PRO A 122 -10.85 -15.60 -14.88
N ILE A 123 -9.93 -16.55 -14.99
CA ILE A 123 -8.76 -16.64 -14.12
C ILE A 123 -7.91 -15.38 -14.33
N PRO A 124 -7.54 -14.65 -13.26
CA PRO A 124 -6.72 -13.45 -13.36
C PRO A 124 -5.33 -13.74 -13.93
N ALA A 125 -4.90 -13.02 -14.96
CA ALA A 125 -3.55 -13.13 -15.52
C ALA A 125 -2.45 -12.51 -14.64
N HIS A 126 -2.83 -11.76 -13.61
CA HIS A 126 -1.93 -11.06 -12.68
C HIS A 126 -1.95 -11.71 -11.30
N CYS A 127 -0.80 -11.78 -10.65
CA CYS A 127 -0.71 -12.25 -9.27
C CYS A 127 -1.47 -11.31 -8.30
N PRO A 128 -1.84 -11.80 -7.09
CA PRO A 128 -2.58 -11.01 -6.12
C PRO A 128 -1.97 -9.63 -5.84
N LEU A 129 -0.65 -9.57 -5.69
CA LEU A 129 0.06 -8.30 -5.42
C LEU A 129 -0.04 -7.30 -6.59
N CYS A 130 0.09 -7.76 -7.83
CA CYS A 130 -0.05 -6.87 -9.00
C CYS A 130 -1.49 -6.37 -9.16
N ARG A 131 -2.48 -7.21 -8.86
CA ARG A 131 -3.90 -6.82 -8.84
C ARG A 131 -4.19 -5.79 -7.76
N ASP A 132 -3.60 -5.97 -6.60
CA ASP A 132 -3.74 -5.03 -5.48
C ASP A 132 -3.13 -3.67 -5.81
N ARG A 133 -1.91 -3.65 -6.30
CA ARG A 133 -1.26 -2.42 -6.76
C ARG A 133 -2.03 -1.70 -7.87
N ALA A 134 -2.65 -2.45 -8.77
CA ALA A 134 -3.50 -1.87 -9.81
C ALA A 134 -4.75 -1.17 -9.22
N ARG A 135 -5.33 -1.73 -8.14
CA ARG A 135 -6.45 -1.09 -7.43
C ARG A 135 -5.99 0.15 -6.65
N ILE A 136 -4.86 0.06 -5.94
CA ILE A 136 -4.30 1.20 -5.20
C ILE A 136 -4.02 2.40 -6.13
N LYS A 137 -3.52 2.14 -7.34
CA LYS A 137 -3.28 3.20 -8.34
C LYS A 137 -4.54 3.94 -8.80
N GLN A 138 -5.72 3.37 -8.59
CA GLN A 138 -7.00 4.02 -8.90
C GLN A 138 -7.53 4.89 -7.75
N LEU A 139 -6.96 4.76 -6.57
CA LEU A 139 -7.28 5.61 -5.43
C LEU A 139 -6.66 7.00 -5.60
N ASN A 140 -7.32 8.00 -5.05
CA ASN A 140 -6.68 9.29 -4.87
C ASN A 140 -5.48 9.13 -3.93
N PRO A 141 -4.38 9.88 -4.15
CA PRO A 141 -3.21 9.80 -3.29
C PRO A 141 -3.58 10.17 -1.84
N MET A 142 -2.90 9.55 -0.88
CA MET A 142 -3.02 9.88 0.56
C MET A 142 -2.29 11.20 0.89
N GLN A 143 -2.44 12.17 0.00
CA GLN A 143 -1.86 13.50 0.10
C GLN A 143 -2.93 14.53 -0.20
N THR A 144 -2.94 15.63 0.55
CA THR A 144 -3.86 16.75 0.30
C THR A 144 -3.13 17.91 -0.35
N TYR A 145 -3.87 18.65 -1.14
CA TYR A 145 -3.41 19.83 -1.88
C TYR A 145 -4.33 20.99 -1.57
N LYS A 146 -3.76 22.17 -1.47
CA LYS A 146 -4.54 23.41 -1.37
C LYS A 146 -5.03 23.81 -2.76
N ARG A 147 -6.35 23.92 -2.91
CA ARG A 147 -7.04 24.39 -4.12
C ARG A 147 -8.11 25.42 -3.75
N THR A 148 -8.76 25.94 -4.76
CA THR A 148 -10.00 26.70 -4.62
C THR A 148 -11.18 25.91 -5.16
N CYS A 149 -12.36 26.14 -4.61
CA CYS A 149 -13.61 25.59 -5.11
C CYS A 149 -13.88 26.13 -6.53
N ASP A 150 -14.11 25.24 -7.47
CA ASP A 150 -14.36 25.64 -8.88
C ASP A 150 -15.71 26.35 -9.10
N LYS A 151 -16.55 26.54 -8.06
CA LYS A 151 -17.83 27.26 -8.13
C LYS A 151 -17.83 28.60 -7.39
N CYS A 152 -17.22 28.67 -6.20
CA CYS A 152 -17.30 29.84 -5.33
C CYS A 152 -15.94 30.39 -4.89
N ASP A 153 -14.83 29.86 -5.42
CA ASP A 153 -13.44 30.25 -5.13
C ASP A 153 -13.02 30.14 -3.66
N ALA A 154 -13.83 29.53 -2.79
CA ALA A 154 -13.45 29.26 -1.41
C ALA A 154 -12.21 28.36 -1.35
N ALA A 155 -11.27 28.66 -0.44
CA ALA A 155 -10.10 27.84 -0.21
C ALA A 155 -10.52 26.46 0.34
N ILE A 156 -10.01 25.40 -0.27
CA ILE A 156 -10.29 24.01 0.12
C ILE A 156 -8.99 23.21 0.22
N GLU A 157 -9.05 22.11 0.94
CA GLU A 157 -8.01 21.08 0.98
C GLU A 157 -8.58 19.78 0.44
N THR A 158 -7.94 19.20 -0.56
CA THR A 158 -8.47 18.07 -1.31
C THR A 158 -7.35 17.10 -1.74
N SER A 159 -7.68 15.84 -1.95
CA SER A 159 -6.77 14.85 -2.53
C SER A 159 -6.59 14.99 -4.05
N TYR A 160 -7.31 15.89 -4.69
CA TYR A 160 -7.16 16.19 -6.10
C TYR A 160 -6.07 17.24 -6.33
N ALA A 161 -4.97 16.85 -6.97
CA ALA A 161 -3.88 17.75 -7.29
C ALA A 161 -4.34 18.90 -8.22
N PRO A 162 -3.70 20.10 -8.18
CA PRO A 162 -4.12 21.24 -8.96
C PRO A 162 -4.10 21.06 -10.48
N ASP A 163 -3.25 20.16 -10.98
CA ASP A 163 -3.08 19.82 -12.40
C ASP A 163 -4.09 18.76 -12.90
N ARG A 164 -4.92 18.23 -12.02
CA ARG A 164 -5.95 17.26 -12.40
C ARG A 164 -7.15 17.94 -13.03
N PRO A 165 -7.79 17.29 -14.04
CA PRO A 165 -8.89 17.89 -14.80
C PRO A 165 -10.24 17.90 -14.06
N GLU A 166 -10.35 17.21 -12.92
CA GLU A 166 -11.61 17.10 -12.21
C GLU A 166 -12.03 18.44 -11.59
N ILE A 167 -13.33 18.74 -11.71
CA ILE A 167 -13.99 19.86 -11.03
C ILE A 167 -14.15 19.50 -9.56
N VAL A 168 -13.66 20.36 -8.68
CA VAL A 168 -13.69 20.13 -7.24
C VAL A 168 -14.43 21.24 -6.53
N TYR A 169 -15.49 20.89 -5.81
CA TYR A 169 -16.31 21.83 -5.06
C TYR A 169 -15.99 21.81 -3.57
N CYS A 170 -16.23 22.92 -2.88
CA CYS A 170 -16.34 22.91 -1.43
C CYS A 170 -17.60 22.12 -1.01
N GLU A 171 -17.70 21.74 0.26
CA GLU A 171 -18.81 20.94 0.77
C GLU A 171 -20.18 21.60 0.50
N ASP A 172 -20.30 22.89 0.70
CA ASP A 172 -21.56 23.62 0.48
C ASP A 172 -21.98 23.65 -0.99
N CYS A 173 -21.03 23.93 -1.89
CA CYS A 173 -21.32 23.91 -3.33
C CYS A 173 -21.63 22.49 -3.82
N TYR A 174 -20.95 21.47 -3.31
CA TYR A 174 -21.25 20.09 -3.63
C TYR A 174 -22.66 19.69 -3.19
N LYS A 175 -23.04 20.04 -1.95
CA LYS A 175 -24.41 19.77 -1.46
C LYS A 175 -25.49 20.45 -2.32
N GLN A 176 -25.26 21.66 -2.80
CA GLN A 176 -26.20 22.38 -3.68
C GLN A 176 -26.34 21.75 -5.07
N GLU A 177 -25.32 21.04 -5.55
CA GLU A 177 -25.38 20.40 -6.88
C GLU A 177 -25.95 18.98 -6.84
N VAL A 178 -25.84 18.30 -5.70
CA VAL A 178 -26.16 16.88 -5.59
C VAL A 178 -27.47 16.62 -4.85
N TYR A 179 -27.89 17.54 -3.99
CA TYR A 179 -29.10 17.47 -3.16
C TYR A 179 -30.04 18.67 -3.42
#